data_55f04aa3f8ac1e344851f2b084e298e4
#
_entry.id   55f04aa3f8ac1e344851f2b084e298e4
#
_cell.length_a   1.000
_cell.length_b   1.000
_cell.length_c   1.000
_cell.angle_alpha   90.00
_cell.angle_beta   90.00
_cell.angle_gamma   90.00
#
_symmetry.space_group_name_H-M   'P 1'
#
loop_
_entity.id
_entity.type
_entity.pdbx_description
1 polymer ?
#
loop_
_entity_poly.entity_id
_entity_poly.type
_entity_poly.pdbx_seq_one_letter_code
_entity_poly.pdbx_strand_id
1 'polypeptide(L)'
;MVERVADRLGVPHAILTWRHGAVDAGLQARARAARYDLMAAYCTAHGIPALATAHHLDDQAETFLMRLKRGSGLDGLAAIPEEGRWAGLTLLRPLLDIPKVRLVATAEAAGLPFVADPSNDDARFERGHLRGAMAALAELGLEPGAIALSARRLRRARAALEASADAFLGKHGERSAAGYASVRLPDLLAAPQEVGLRTLARLIGTVGGLSEPVRLSKVEALYDALGTEPGKVQTLGRCRIVPSQGRLSVFREVRRTGLPRAELRPGERTLWDNRFRLELGARETEPVTVRALGEDGIETFTKDGGAILAVPRVAAWALPVCRRSDGQLYLPDFGQGALPFEAPFSRHEGRLDCRATFLWEGP
;
A
#
# COMPACT_ATOMS: atom_id res chain seq x y z
N MET A 1 -12.74 -25.35 -22.26
CA MET A 1 -14.09 -24.98 -21.81
C MET A 1 -14.28 -23.48 -21.82
N VAL A 2 -13.51 -22.70 -21.06
CA VAL A 2 -13.64 -21.21 -20.95
C VAL A 2 -13.55 -20.54 -22.31
N GLU A 3 -12.59 -20.92 -23.16
CA GLU A 3 -12.43 -20.41 -24.54
C GLU A 3 -13.73 -20.56 -25.36
N ARG A 4 -14.33 -21.77 -25.41
CA ARG A 4 -15.59 -22.01 -26.10
C ARG A 4 -16.77 -21.18 -25.58
N VAL A 5 -16.78 -20.89 -24.28
CA VAL A 5 -17.80 -20.02 -23.70
C VAL A 5 -17.56 -18.57 -24.12
N ALA A 6 -16.32 -18.12 -24.10
CA ALA A 6 -15.94 -16.79 -24.54
C ALA A 6 -16.29 -16.55 -26.01
N ASP A 7 -15.97 -17.51 -26.89
CA ASP A 7 -16.33 -17.49 -28.31
C ASP A 7 -17.84 -17.40 -28.53
N ARG A 8 -18.64 -18.19 -27.77
CA ARG A 8 -20.10 -18.16 -27.83
C ARG A 8 -20.69 -16.81 -27.41
N LEU A 9 -20.01 -16.12 -26.46
CA LEU A 9 -20.43 -14.82 -25.97
C LEU A 9 -19.82 -13.67 -26.77
N GLY A 10 -18.98 -13.93 -27.75
CA GLY A 10 -18.28 -12.90 -28.53
C GLY A 10 -17.26 -12.09 -27.70
N VAL A 11 -16.69 -12.68 -26.63
CA VAL A 11 -15.75 -12.04 -25.73
C VAL A 11 -14.34 -12.53 -26.02
N PRO A 12 -13.35 -11.64 -26.22
CA PRO A 12 -11.95 -12.04 -26.39
C PRO A 12 -11.45 -12.87 -25.20
N HIS A 13 -10.66 -13.89 -25.48
CA HIS A 13 -10.09 -14.78 -24.46
C HIS A 13 -8.56 -14.85 -24.60
N ALA A 14 -7.85 -14.85 -23.49
CA ALA A 14 -6.41 -15.03 -23.43
C ALA A 14 -6.02 -16.01 -22.31
N ILE A 15 -5.05 -16.86 -22.59
CA ILE A 15 -4.47 -17.78 -21.59
C ILE A 15 -3.15 -17.22 -21.11
N LEU A 16 -3.07 -16.92 -19.80
CA LEU A 16 -1.85 -16.44 -19.15
C LEU A 16 -1.20 -17.60 -18.41
N THR A 17 0.03 -17.91 -18.76
CA THR A 17 0.76 -19.04 -18.18
C THR A 17 1.75 -18.60 -17.13
N TRP A 18 1.57 -19.07 -15.89
CA TRP A 18 2.57 -18.90 -14.84
C TRP A 18 3.66 -19.96 -14.97
N ARG A 19 4.87 -19.53 -15.33
CA ARG A 19 6.05 -20.39 -15.38
C ARG A 19 6.80 -20.24 -14.07
N HIS A 20 6.97 -21.33 -13.31
CA HIS A 20 7.67 -21.34 -12.03
C HIS A 20 8.46 -22.63 -11.83
N GLY A 21 9.55 -22.57 -11.05
CA GLY A 21 10.26 -23.74 -10.56
C GLY A 21 9.52 -24.43 -9.38
N ALA A 22 10.15 -25.39 -8.75
CA ALA A 22 9.61 -26.04 -7.56
C ALA A 22 9.28 -25.01 -6.47
N VAL A 23 8.14 -25.18 -5.79
CA VAL A 23 7.66 -24.29 -4.73
C VAL A 23 7.44 -25.12 -3.49
N ASP A 24 8.34 -24.99 -2.52
CA ASP A 24 8.33 -25.82 -1.30
C ASP A 24 7.31 -25.38 -0.25
N ALA A 25 6.98 -24.08 -0.18
CA ALA A 25 6.02 -23.56 0.79
C ALA A 25 5.23 -22.37 0.23
N GLY A 26 4.00 -22.19 0.73
CA GLY A 26 3.17 -21.03 0.39
C GLY A 26 2.67 -21.01 -1.07
N LEU A 27 2.57 -22.16 -1.74
CA LEU A 27 2.16 -22.29 -3.15
C LEU A 27 0.89 -21.48 -3.45
N GLN A 28 -0.14 -21.55 -2.61
CA GLN A 28 -1.40 -20.82 -2.84
C GLN A 28 -1.22 -19.30 -2.82
N ALA A 29 -0.48 -18.76 -1.85
CA ALA A 29 -0.23 -17.34 -1.78
C ALA A 29 0.58 -16.85 -3.00
N ARG A 30 1.62 -17.60 -3.40
CA ARG A 30 2.44 -17.32 -4.58
C ARG A 30 1.65 -17.43 -5.87
N ALA A 31 0.83 -18.47 -6.02
CA ALA A 31 -0.04 -18.65 -7.18
C ALA A 31 -1.09 -17.54 -7.28
N ARG A 32 -1.63 -17.08 -6.13
CA ARG A 32 -2.53 -15.94 -6.10
C ARG A 32 -1.82 -14.66 -6.54
N ALA A 33 -0.66 -14.35 -6.00
CA ALA A 33 0.13 -13.17 -6.38
C ALA A 33 0.47 -13.22 -7.88
N ALA A 34 1.03 -14.32 -8.36
CA ALA A 34 1.37 -14.50 -9.77
C ALA A 34 0.17 -14.36 -10.71
N ARG A 35 -1.01 -14.84 -10.30
CA ARG A 35 -2.26 -14.66 -11.08
C ARG A 35 -2.58 -13.17 -11.25
N TYR A 36 -2.54 -12.38 -10.18
CA TYR A 36 -2.82 -10.96 -10.26
C TYR A 36 -1.75 -10.19 -11.04
N ASP A 37 -0.48 -10.55 -10.85
CA ASP A 37 0.64 -9.93 -11.57
C ASP A 37 0.56 -10.17 -13.08
N LEU A 38 0.25 -11.42 -13.50
CA LEU A 38 0.07 -11.76 -14.91
C LEU A 38 -1.13 -11.01 -15.53
N MET A 39 -2.25 -10.96 -14.82
CA MET A 39 -3.43 -10.21 -15.29
C MET A 39 -3.14 -8.71 -15.35
N ALA A 40 -2.44 -8.14 -14.36
CA ALA A 40 -2.08 -6.72 -14.34
C ALA A 40 -1.13 -6.37 -15.51
N ALA A 41 -0.12 -7.21 -15.76
CA ALA A 41 0.79 -7.04 -16.88
C ALA A 41 0.05 -7.09 -18.24
N TYR A 42 -0.87 -8.05 -18.40
CA TYR A 42 -1.71 -8.15 -19.60
C TYR A 42 -2.58 -6.91 -19.78
N CYS A 43 -3.28 -6.48 -18.73
CA CYS A 43 -4.12 -5.28 -18.77
C CYS A 43 -3.32 -4.03 -19.14
N THR A 44 -2.14 -3.85 -18.55
CA THR A 44 -1.26 -2.71 -18.84
C THR A 44 -0.81 -2.72 -20.30
N ALA A 45 -0.39 -3.89 -20.83
CA ALA A 45 0.06 -4.03 -22.22
C ALA A 45 -1.05 -3.75 -23.24
N HIS A 46 -2.31 -3.94 -22.85
CA HIS A 46 -3.47 -3.75 -23.75
C HIS A 46 -4.29 -2.48 -23.41
N GLY A 47 -3.79 -1.60 -22.53
CA GLY A 47 -4.48 -0.37 -22.16
C GLY A 47 -5.82 -0.59 -21.41
N ILE A 48 -5.97 -1.74 -20.71
CA ILE A 48 -7.18 -2.07 -19.96
C ILE A 48 -7.09 -1.44 -18.57
N PRO A 49 -7.99 -0.52 -18.16
CA PRO A 49 -7.85 0.27 -16.95
C PRO A 49 -8.29 -0.46 -15.68
N ALA A 50 -9.07 -1.54 -15.79
CA ALA A 50 -9.65 -2.23 -14.65
C ALA A 50 -9.76 -3.73 -14.86
N LEU A 51 -9.68 -4.50 -13.79
CA LEU A 51 -9.86 -5.95 -13.75
C LEU A 51 -11.05 -6.31 -12.86
N ALA A 52 -12.05 -6.98 -13.40
CA ALA A 52 -13.16 -7.53 -12.64
C ALA A 52 -12.83 -8.95 -12.15
N THR A 53 -13.19 -9.27 -10.91
CA THR A 53 -13.07 -10.61 -10.35
C THR A 53 -14.42 -11.12 -9.82
N ALA A 54 -14.67 -12.41 -9.96
CA ALA A 54 -15.95 -13.06 -9.63
C ALA A 54 -16.07 -13.46 -8.14
N HIS A 55 -15.53 -12.67 -7.21
CA HIS A 55 -15.84 -12.88 -5.80
C HIS A 55 -17.31 -12.59 -5.54
N HIS A 56 -17.93 -13.42 -4.73
CA HIS A 56 -19.37 -13.39 -4.48
C HIS A 56 -19.70 -13.32 -2.97
N LEU A 57 -20.98 -13.33 -2.61
CA LEU A 57 -21.44 -13.15 -1.24
C LEU A 57 -20.86 -14.19 -0.29
N ASP A 58 -20.79 -15.45 -0.71
CA ASP A 58 -20.23 -16.53 0.13
C ASP A 58 -18.74 -16.32 0.41
N ASP A 59 -17.96 -15.75 -0.55
CA ASP A 59 -16.57 -15.36 -0.33
C ASP A 59 -16.44 -14.25 0.74
N GLN A 60 -17.44 -13.36 0.84
CA GLN A 60 -17.49 -12.36 1.91
C GLN A 60 -17.64 -13.03 3.27
N ALA A 61 -18.59 -13.96 3.40
CA ALA A 61 -18.84 -14.69 4.63
C ALA A 61 -17.62 -15.52 5.05
N GLU A 62 -17.02 -16.27 4.12
CA GLU A 62 -15.79 -17.02 4.36
C GLU A 62 -14.67 -16.09 4.88
N THR A 63 -14.44 -14.97 4.18
CA THR A 63 -13.38 -14.03 4.54
C THR A 63 -13.61 -13.38 5.90
N PHE A 64 -14.85 -13.03 6.21
CA PHE A 64 -15.24 -12.49 7.51
C PHE A 64 -14.89 -13.48 8.63
N LEU A 65 -15.35 -14.74 8.51
CA LEU A 65 -15.12 -15.78 9.52
C LEU A 65 -13.62 -16.12 9.68
N MET A 66 -12.88 -16.21 8.59
CA MET A 66 -11.42 -16.41 8.64
C MET A 66 -10.72 -15.31 9.43
N ARG A 67 -11.16 -14.07 9.27
CA ARG A 67 -10.57 -12.92 9.95
C ARG A 67 -11.04 -12.80 11.39
N LEU A 68 -12.31 -13.13 11.66
CA LEU A 68 -12.85 -13.21 13.02
C LEU A 68 -12.08 -14.23 13.86
N LYS A 69 -11.86 -15.43 13.32
CA LYS A 69 -11.04 -16.49 13.95
C LYS A 69 -9.62 -16.00 14.33
N ARG A 70 -9.06 -15.06 13.57
CA ARG A 70 -7.72 -14.49 13.82
C ARG A 70 -7.75 -13.27 14.76
N GLY A 71 -8.89 -12.93 15.35
CA GLY A 71 -9.04 -11.75 16.20
C GLY A 71 -8.88 -10.43 15.45
N SER A 72 -9.22 -10.38 14.17
CA SER A 72 -9.08 -9.15 13.38
C SER A 72 -10.04 -8.07 13.88
N GLY A 73 -9.56 -6.84 13.96
CA GLY A 73 -10.37 -5.66 14.22
C GLY A 73 -11.26 -5.25 13.02
N LEU A 74 -11.82 -4.05 13.09
CA LEU A 74 -12.77 -3.50 12.13
C LEU A 74 -12.32 -3.63 10.67
N ASP A 75 -11.05 -3.32 10.37
CA ASP A 75 -10.52 -3.36 9.00
C ASP A 75 -10.52 -4.77 8.41
N GLY A 76 -10.20 -5.74 9.24
CA GLY A 76 -10.26 -7.13 8.85
C GLY A 76 -11.72 -7.59 8.64
N LEU A 77 -12.59 -7.32 9.59
CA LEU A 77 -13.99 -7.75 9.55
C LEU A 77 -14.82 -7.05 8.49
N ALA A 78 -14.36 -5.93 7.93
CA ALA A 78 -14.95 -5.33 6.73
C ALA A 78 -14.86 -6.23 5.47
N ALA A 79 -14.18 -7.36 5.57
CA ALA A 79 -14.00 -8.42 4.57
C ALA A 79 -13.45 -7.92 3.22
N ILE A 80 -13.98 -8.35 2.08
CA ILE A 80 -13.46 -8.03 0.76
C ILE A 80 -14.07 -6.70 0.30
N PRO A 81 -13.28 -5.67 -0.09
CA PRO A 81 -13.82 -4.42 -0.63
C PRO A 81 -14.35 -4.61 -2.05
N GLU A 82 -15.33 -3.81 -2.44
CA GLU A 82 -15.90 -3.79 -3.81
C GLU A 82 -14.86 -3.36 -4.83
N GLU A 83 -14.05 -2.38 -4.44
CA GLU A 83 -12.93 -1.87 -5.24
C GLU A 83 -11.62 -2.05 -4.48
N GLY A 84 -10.55 -2.22 -5.23
CA GLY A 84 -9.19 -2.32 -4.71
C GLY A 84 -8.17 -1.94 -5.78
N ARG A 85 -6.89 -2.01 -5.46
CA ARG A 85 -5.81 -1.77 -6.41
C ARG A 85 -4.79 -2.91 -6.39
N TRP A 86 -4.19 -3.19 -7.54
CA TRP A 86 -3.09 -4.12 -7.70
C TRP A 86 -2.18 -3.65 -8.83
N ALA A 87 -0.90 -3.41 -8.56
CA ALA A 87 0.08 -2.96 -9.55
C ALA A 87 -0.42 -1.74 -10.38
N GLY A 88 -1.09 -0.79 -9.74
CA GLY A 88 -1.66 0.39 -10.40
C GLY A 88 -3.02 0.16 -11.10
N LEU A 89 -3.48 -1.10 -11.21
CA LEU A 89 -4.73 -1.48 -11.85
C LEU A 89 -5.90 -1.42 -10.84
N THR A 90 -7.05 -0.93 -11.27
CA THR A 90 -8.28 -0.98 -10.46
C THR A 90 -8.87 -2.39 -10.47
N LEU A 91 -9.11 -2.97 -9.29
CA LEU A 91 -9.78 -4.25 -9.12
C LEU A 91 -11.25 -4.02 -8.74
N LEU A 92 -12.17 -4.55 -9.55
CA LEU A 92 -13.59 -4.48 -9.33
C LEU A 92 -14.16 -5.86 -8.93
N ARG A 93 -15.16 -5.88 -8.06
CA ARG A 93 -15.83 -7.10 -7.60
C ARG A 93 -17.35 -6.93 -7.62
N PRO A 94 -17.96 -6.94 -8.81
CA PRO A 94 -19.37 -6.58 -8.98
C PRO A 94 -20.35 -7.62 -8.43
N LEU A 95 -19.89 -8.82 -8.05
CA LEU A 95 -20.75 -9.92 -7.62
C LEU A 95 -20.78 -10.15 -6.10
N LEU A 96 -20.17 -9.25 -5.31
CA LEU A 96 -20.03 -9.43 -3.86
C LEU A 96 -21.34 -9.50 -3.07
N ASP A 97 -22.43 -9.00 -3.63
CA ASP A 97 -23.76 -9.06 -3.02
C ASP A 97 -24.62 -10.20 -3.60
N ILE A 98 -24.09 -11.00 -4.53
CA ILE A 98 -24.83 -12.08 -5.18
C ILE A 98 -24.43 -13.43 -4.56
N PRO A 99 -25.40 -14.19 -3.99
CA PRO A 99 -25.16 -15.54 -3.49
C PRO A 99 -24.69 -16.49 -4.61
N LYS A 100 -23.77 -17.40 -4.30
CA LYS A 100 -23.24 -18.39 -5.24
C LYS A 100 -24.37 -19.18 -5.92
N VAL A 101 -25.40 -19.57 -5.19
CA VAL A 101 -26.54 -20.34 -5.73
C VAL A 101 -27.26 -19.60 -6.86
N ARG A 102 -27.38 -18.26 -6.78
CA ARG A 102 -27.96 -17.45 -7.85
C ARG A 102 -27.06 -17.39 -9.09
N LEU A 103 -25.74 -17.36 -8.90
CA LEU A 103 -24.77 -17.37 -10.01
C LEU A 103 -24.81 -18.71 -10.74
N VAL A 104 -24.89 -19.82 -10.00
CA VAL A 104 -25.07 -21.17 -10.56
C VAL A 104 -26.38 -21.24 -11.36
N ALA A 105 -27.51 -20.86 -10.77
CA ALA A 105 -28.81 -20.87 -11.46
C ALA A 105 -28.81 -19.99 -12.73
N THR A 106 -28.10 -18.85 -12.71
CA THR A 106 -27.95 -17.99 -13.89
C THR A 106 -27.13 -18.68 -14.99
N ALA A 107 -26.03 -19.36 -14.64
CA ALA A 107 -25.22 -20.12 -15.59
C ALA A 107 -26.01 -21.28 -16.20
N GLU A 108 -26.78 -22.01 -15.40
CA GLU A 108 -27.65 -23.09 -15.85
C GLU A 108 -28.74 -22.59 -16.80
N ALA A 109 -29.46 -21.52 -16.43
CA ALA A 109 -30.48 -20.91 -17.27
C ALA A 109 -29.93 -20.40 -18.61
N ALA A 110 -28.68 -19.91 -18.61
CA ALA A 110 -27.98 -19.49 -19.83
C ALA A 110 -27.36 -20.67 -20.60
N GLY A 111 -27.48 -21.93 -20.15
CA GLY A 111 -26.84 -23.10 -20.74
C GLY A 111 -25.32 -22.98 -20.75
N LEU A 112 -24.71 -22.29 -19.79
CA LEU A 112 -23.25 -22.14 -19.68
C LEU A 112 -22.68 -23.32 -18.88
N PRO A 113 -21.67 -24.03 -19.40
CA PRO A 113 -21.02 -25.09 -18.65
C PRO A 113 -20.16 -24.48 -17.54
N PHE A 114 -20.19 -25.06 -16.35
CA PHE A 114 -19.29 -24.75 -15.24
C PHE A 114 -18.67 -26.02 -14.65
N VAL A 115 -17.55 -25.87 -13.97
CA VAL A 115 -16.83 -26.99 -13.33
C VAL A 115 -16.90 -26.79 -11.82
N ALA A 116 -17.36 -27.82 -11.13
CA ALA A 116 -17.14 -27.95 -9.69
C ALA A 116 -15.70 -28.44 -9.50
N ASP A 117 -14.79 -27.55 -9.09
CA ASP A 117 -13.41 -27.92 -8.81
C ASP A 117 -13.33 -28.54 -7.41
N PRO A 118 -12.99 -29.84 -7.28
CA PRO A 118 -12.91 -30.52 -5.99
C PRO A 118 -11.89 -29.90 -5.03
N SER A 119 -10.89 -29.19 -5.55
CA SER A 119 -9.89 -28.51 -4.71
C SER A 119 -10.49 -27.37 -3.87
N ASN A 120 -11.65 -26.85 -4.26
CA ASN A 120 -12.35 -25.81 -3.51
C ASN A 120 -12.91 -26.31 -2.18
N ASP A 121 -13.19 -27.60 -2.07
CA ASP A 121 -13.80 -28.24 -0.88
C ASP A 121 -12.75 -29.05 -0.10
N ASP A 122 -11.49 -28.97 -0.47
CA ASP A 122 -10.40 -29.67 0.20
C ASP A 122 -10.18 -29.11 1.62
N ALA A 123 -10.53 -29.90 2.63
CA ALA A 123 -10.42 -29.54 4.05
C ALA A 123 -8.98 -29.30 4.54
N ARG A 124 -7.95 -29.65 3.75
CA ARG A 124 -6.55 -29.27 4.04
C ARG A 124 -6.34 -27.78 3.96
N PHE A 125 -7.20 -27.07 3.25
CA PHE A 125 -7.16 -25.63 3.11
C PHE A 125 -8.19 -24.95 4.02
N GLU A 126 -7.83 -23.84 4.63
CA GLU A 126 -8.65 -23.11 5.60
C GLU A 126 -10.06 -22.79 5.04
N ARG A 127 -10.19 -22.44 3.75
CA ARG A 127 -11.47 -22.17 3.10
C ARG A 127 -12.31 -23.42 2.91
N GLY A 128 -11.72 -24.54 2.49
CA GLY A 128 -12.43 -25.79 2.34
C GLY A 128 -12.97 -26.31 3.68
N HIS A 129 -12.15 -26.21 4.73
CA HIS A 129 -12.58 -26.55 6.08
C HIS A 129 -13.77 -25.68 6.56
N LEU A 130 -13.71 -24.36 6.28
CA LEU A 130 -14.79 -23.44 6.67
C LEU A 130 -16.07 -23.73 5.90
N ARG A 131 -15.99 -24.05 4.60
CA ARG A 131 -17.17 -24.44 3.80
C ARG A 131 -17.87 -25.66 4.37
N GLY A 132 -17.10 -26.66 4.80
CA GLY A 132 -17.65 -27.82 5.49
C GLY A 132 -18.40 -27.47 6.78
N ALA A 133 -18.00 -26.42 7.47
CA ALA A 133 -18.66 -25.96 8.70
C ALA A 133 -19.87 -25.02 8.45
N MET A 134 -20.05 -24.50 7.22
CA MET A 134 -21.08 -23.50 6.93
C MET A 134 -22.50 -24.01 7.19
N ALA A 135 -22.79 -25.30 6.96
CA ALA A 135 -24.11 -25.89 7.23
C ALA A 135 -24.42 -25.80 8.72
N ALA A 136 -23.49 -26.20 9.58
CA ALA A 136 -23.68 -26.14 11.05
C ALA A 136 -23.81 -24.67 11.54
N LEU A 137 -23.06 -23.74 10.92
CA LEU A 137 -23.20 -22.32 11.24
C LEU A 137 -24.56 -21.76 10.81
N ALA A 138 -25.12 -22.21 9.69
CA ALA A 138 -26.43 -21.81 9.22
C ALA A 138 -27.55 -22.31 10.17
N GLU A 139 -27.46 -23.52 10.75
CA GLU A 139 -28.37 -24.03 11.78
C GLU A 139 -28.39 -23.15 13.04
N LEU A 140 -27.27 -22.44 13.32
CA LEU A 140 -27.15 -21.45 14.39
C LEU A 140 -27.61 -20.03 13.98
N GLY A 141 -28.18 -19.87 12.77
CA GLY A 141 -28.59 -18.57 12.23
C GLY A 141 -27.44 -17.74 11.62
N LEU A 142 -26.22 -18.29 11.52
CA LEU A 142 -25.07 -17.64 10.91
C LEU A 142 -25.00 -17.93 9.40
N GLU A 143 -26.06 -17.55 8.70
CA GLU A 143 -26.12 -17.69 7.24
C GLU A 143 -25.16 -16.74 6.51
N PRO A 144 -24.66 -17.12 5.32
CA PRO A 144 -23.76 -16.28 4.52
C PRO A 144 -24.28 -14.86 4.31
N GLY A 145 -25.59 -14.69 4.09
CA GLY A 145 -26.24 -13.39 3.92
C GLY A 145 -26.16 -12.50 5.15
N ALA A 146 -26.40 -13.06 6.34
CA ALA A 146 -26.32 -12.33 7.61
C ALA A 146 -24.88 -11.90 7.93
N ILE A 147 -23.91 -12.80 7.68
CA ILE A 147 -22.48 -12.54 7.88
C ILE A 147 -22.02 -11.43 6.90
N ALA A 148 -22.36 -11.55 5.62
CA ALA A 148 -21.99 -10.55 4.61
C ALA A 148 -22.63 -9.19 4.90
N LEU A 149 -23.87 -9.15 5.42
CA LEU A 149 -24.52 -7.92 5.88
C LEU A 149 -23.74 -7.27 7.02
N SER A 150 -23.26 -8.05 7.98
CA SER A 150 -22.42 -7.56 9.08
C SER A 150 -21.10 -6.97 8.55
N ALA A 151 -20.41 -7.67 7.64
CA ALA A 151 -19.21 -7.17 6.99
C ALA A 151 -19.44 -5.83 6.26
N ARG A 152 -20.58 -5.70 5.55
CA ARG A 152 -20.98 -4.46 4.86
C ARG A 152 -21.23 -3.30 5.83
N ARG A 153 -21.87 -3.56 6.98
CA ARG A 153 -22.09 -2.56 8.03
C ARG A 153 -20.76 -2.10 8.64
N LEU A 154 -19.85 -3.01 8.92
CA LEU A 154 -18.51 -2.69 9.42
C LEU A 154 -17.68 -1.91 8.39
N ARG A 155 -17.84 -2.19 7.10
CA ARG A 155 -17.19 -1.41 6.02
C ARG A 155 -17.65 0.05 6.03
N ARG A 156 -18.96 0.31 6.26
CA ARG A 156 -19.44 1.70 6.40
C ARG A 156 -18.87 2.39 7.63
N ALA A 157 -18.81 1.69 8.76
CA ALA A 157 -18.20 2.23 9.98
C ALA A 157 -16.70 2.53 9.76
N ARG A 158 -15.98 1.62 9.07
CA ARG A 158 -14.59 1.84 8.68
C ARG A 158 -14.43 3.11 7.83
N ALA A 159 -15.28 3.31 6.81
CA ALA A 159 -15.21 4.49 5.95
C ALA A 159 -15.41 5.80 6.75
N ALA A 160 -16.31 5.82 7.73
CA ALA A 160 -16.53 6.96 8.61
C ALA A 160 -15.30 7.24 9.49
N LEU A 161 -14.64 6.21 10.03
CA LEU A 161 -13.43 6.35 10.83
C LEU A 161 -12.22 6.78 9.98
N GLU A 162 -12.11 6.30 8.75
CA GLU A 162 -11.10 6.78 7.80
C GLU A 162 -11.28 8.26 7.51
N ALA A 163 -12.51 8.71 7.23
CA ALA A 163 -12.81 10.12 7.02
C ALA A 163 -12.49 10.97 8.27
N SER A 164 -12.76 10.44 9.47
CA SER A 164 -12.41 11.10 10.73
C SER A 164 -10.90 11.22 10.93
N ALA A 165 -10.14 10.19 10.57
CA ALA A 165 -8.67 10.24 10.61
C ALA A 165 -8.09 11.22 9.57
N ASP A 166 -8.71 11.32 8.37
CA ASP A 166 -8.34 12.30 7.35
C ASP A 166 -8.59 13.73 7.84
N ALA A 167 -9.77 13.99 8.39
CA ALA A 167 -10.11 15.29 8.97
C ALA A 167 -9.17 15.66 10.11
N PHE A 168 -8.83 14.69 10.98
CA PHE A 168 -7.87 14.88 12.05
C PHE A 168 -6.48 15.24 11.52
N LEU A 169 -5.96 14.50 10.55
CA LEU A 169 -4.68 14.80 9.91
C LEU A 169 -4.67 16.12 9.17
N GLY A 170 -5.78 16.49 8.53
CA GLY A 170 -5.93 17.79 7.86
C GLY A 170 -5.85 18.97 8.83
N LYS A 171 -6.34 18.79 10.07
CA LYS A 171 -6.38 19.84 11.10
C LYS A 171 -5.11 19.91 11.97
N HIS A 172 -4.55 18.76 12.35
CA HIS A 172 -3.51 18.65 13.37
C HIS A 172 -2.18 18.13 12.82
N GLY A 173 -2.17 17.65 11.57
CA GLY A 173 -1.01 17.08 10.89
C GLY A 173 -0.28 18.08 10.00
N GLU A 174 1.01 17.93 9.90
CA GLU A 174 1.85 18.61 8.92
C GLU A 174 2.56 17.57 8.07
N ARG A 175 2.55 17.79 6.77
CA ARG A 175 3.16 16.90 5.77
C ARG A 175 4.27 17.66 5.04
N SER A 176 5.46 17.07 4.97
CA SER A 176 6.60 17.66 4.29
C SER A 176 6.90 16.93 2.99
N ALA A 177 7.16 17.65 1.93
CA ALA A 177 7.65 17.07 0.67
C ALA A 177 8.97 16.32 0.82
N ALA A 178 9.71 16.56 1.92
CA ALA A 178 10.87 15.74 2.31
C ALA A 178 10.51 14.32 2.78
N GLY A 179 9.22 13.94 2.73
CA GLY A 179 8.77 12.59 3.03
C GLY A 179 8.76 12.25 4.52
N TYR A 180 8.53 13.23 5.37
CA TYR A 180 8.20 13.04 6.79
C TYR A 180 6.92 13.77 7.14
N ALA A 181 6.32 13.39 8.26
CA ALA A 181 5.12 14.05 8.77
C ALA A 181 5.23 14.28 10.27
N SER A 182 4.45 15.21 10.79
CA SER A 182 4.28 15.40 12.22
C SER A 182 2.83 15.67 12.59
N VAL A 183 2.48 15.40 13.84
CA VAL A 183 1.16 15.68 14.41
C VAL A 183 1.35 16.22 15.83
N ARG A 184 0.44 17.05 16.32
CA ARG A 184 0.47 17.48 17.72
C ARG A 184 0.14 16.30 18.63
N LEU A 185 1.09 15.90 19.48
CA LEU A 185 0.96 14.71 20.32
C LEU A 185 -0.20 14.80 21.32
N PRO A 186 -0.42 15.94 22.03
CA PRO A 186 -1.57 16.06 22.93
C PRO A 186 -2.90 15.89 22.20
N ASP A 187 -3.05 16.43 20.99
CA ASP A 187 -4.28 16.31 20.21
C ASP A 187 -4.50 14.85 19.74
N LEU A 188 -3.41 14.16 19.36
CA LEU A 188 -3.45 12.74 18.99
C LEU A 188 -3.94 11.86 20.13
N LEU A 189 -3.43 12.11 21.36
CA LEU A 189 -3.80 11.33 22.55
C LEU A 189 -5.18 11.72 23.10
N ALA A 190 -5.67 12.94 22.84
CA ALA A 190 -7.01 13.38 23.21
C ALA A 190 -8.09 12.97 22.19
N ALA A 191 -7.72 12.56 20.98
CA ALA A 191 -8.65 12.07 19.98
C ALA A 191 -9.29 10.74 20.42
N PRO A 192 -10.47 10.36 19.86
CA PRO A 192 -10.96 9.00 20.01
C PRO A 192 -9.87 8.00 19.63
N GLN A 193 -9.63 6.99 20.46
CA GLN A 193 -8.47 6.08 20.33
C GLN A 193 -8.36 5.48 18.92
N GLU A 194 -9.47 5.05 18.33
CA GLU A 194 -9.49 4.47 16.98
C GLU A 194 -9.04 5.48 15.90
N VAL A 195 -9.36 6.78 16.07
CA VAL A 195 -8.88 7.84 15.18
C VAL A 195 -7.37 8.03 15.34
N GLY A 196 -6.87 8.00 16.58
CA GLY A 196 -5.44 8.08 16.88
C GLY A 196 -4.66 6.90 16.30
N LEU A 197 -5.15 5.69 16.47
CA LEU A 197 -4.54 4.46 15.92
C LEU A 197 -4.49 4.49 14.40
N ARG A 198 -5.58 4.89 13.72
CA ARG A 198 -5.63 5.03 12.26
C ARG A 198 -4.67 6.10 11.76
N THR A 199 -4.62 7.22 12.46
CA THR A 199 -3.68 8.31 12.15
C THR A 199 -2.24 7.82 12.21
N LEU A 200 -1.84 7.12 13.28
CA LEU A 200 -0.51 6.54 13.42
C LEU A 200 -0.21 5.51 12.34
N ALA A 201 -1.12 4.56 12.12
CA ALA A 201 -0.94 3.51 11.12
C ALA A 201 -0.73 4.10 9.72
N ARG A 202 -1.50 5.13 9.35
CA ARG A 202 -1.40 5.83 8.07
C ARG A 202 -0.08 6.57 7.94
N LEU A 203 0.31 7.37 8.94
CA LEU A 203 1.59 8.08 8.92
C LEU A 203 2.77 7.10 8.78
N ILE A 204 2.76 6.01 9.54
CA ILE A 204 3.81 4.99 9.48
C ILE A 204 3.81 4.27 8.13
N GLY A 205 2.64 3.90 7.59
CA GLY A 205 2.52 3.24 6.30
C GLY A 205 3.08 4.09 5.17
N THR A 206 2.67 5.36 5.11
CA THR A 206 3.08 6.30 4.06
C THR A 206 4.56 6.67 4.18
N VAL A 207 5.01 7.12 5.35
CA VAL A 207 6.41 7.53 5.57
C VAL A 207 7.37 6.34 5.50
N GLY A 208 6.93 5.15 5.91
CA GLY A 208 7.68 3.91 5.83
C GLY A 208 7.76 3.29 4.43
N GLY A 209 6.95 3.76 3.48
CA GLY A 209 6.82 3.17 2.14
C GLY A 209 6.37 1.70 2.20
N LEU A 210 5.38 1.40 3.05
CA LEU A 210 4.92 0.04 3.27
C LEU A 210 3.89 -0.36 2.20
N SER A 211 4.08 -1.52 1.59
CA SER A 211 3.09 -2.16 0.70
C SER A 211 1.96 -2.85 1.47
N GLU A 212 2.20 -3.20 2.73
CA GLU A 212 1.22 -3.81 3.62
C GLU A 212 1.10 -3.02 4.91
N PRO A 213 -0.10 -2.92 5.51
CA PRO A 213 -0.29 -2.20 6.75
C PRO A 213 0.46 -2.86 7.92
N VAL A 214 0.89 -2.06 8.88
CA VAL A 214 1.46 -2.55 10.14
C VAL A 214 0.38 -3.31 10.92
N ARG A 215 0.77 -4.39 11.60
CA ARG A 215 -0.14 -5.15 12.47
C ARG A 215 -0.74 -4.23 13.54
N LEU A 216 -2.06 -4.29 13.72
CA LEU A 216 -2.79 -3.43 14.65
C LEU A 216 -2.21 -3.49 16.06
N SER A 217 -1.93 -4.68 16.60
CA SER A 217 -1.35 -4.84 17.93
C SER A 217 -0.01 -4.10 18.16
N LYS A 218 0.77 -3.89 17.08
CA LYS A 218 2.00 -3.09 17.18
C LYS A 218 1.72 -1.58 17.16
N VAL A 219 0.66 -1.16 16.47
CA VAL A 219 0.22 0.25 16.48
C VAL A 219 -0.39 0.59 17.84
N GLU A 220 -1.19 -0.31 18.41
CA GLU A 220 -1.76 -0.21 19.77
C GLU A 220 -0.65 -0.07 20.82
N ALA A 221 0.33 -0.98 20.81
CA ALA A 221 1.47 -0.93 21.73
C ALA A 221 2.27 0.38 21.60
N LEU A 222 2.45 0.89 20.37
CA LEU A 222 3.09 2.19 20.16
C LEU A 222 2.23 3.33 20.72
N TYR A 223 0.92 3.33 20.48
CA TYR A 223 0.00 4.36 20.96
C TYR A 223 0.03 4.44 22.48
N ASP A 224 -0.04 3.30 23.18
CA ASP A 224 0.02 3.21 24.62
C ASP A 224 1.37 3.71 25.16
N ALA A 225 2.48 3.34 24.49
CA ALA A 225 3.81 3.81 24.87
C ALA A 225 3.97 5.33 24.71
N LEU A 226 3.32 5.96 23.72
CA LEU A 226 3.33 7.41 23.55
C LEU A 226 2.64 8.15 24.71
N GLY A 227 1.62 7.52 25.32
CA GLY A 227 0.94 8.07 26.50
C GLY A 227 1.68 7.84 27.81
N THR A 228 2.42 6.73 27.94
CA THR A 228 3.05 6.30 29.20
C THR A 228 4.55 6.64 29.29
N GLU A 229 5.24 6.76 28.16
CA GLU A 229 6.70 7.01 28.09
C GLU A 229 6.99 8.29 27.28
N PRO A 230 6.67 9.49 27.82
CA PRO A 230 6.82 10.73 27.09
C PRO A 230 8.28 10.99 26.70
N GLY A 231 8.49 11.36 25.42
CA GLY A 231 9.82 11.68 24.89
C GLY A 231 10.64 10.49 24.41
N LYS A 232 10.19 9.26 24.62
CA LYS A 232 10.91 8.08 24.15
C LYS A 232 10.77 7.90 22.64
N VAL A 233 11.89 7.80 21.94
CA VAL A 233 11.94 7.48 20.51
C VAL A 233 11.57 6.02 20.29
N GLN A 234 10.66 5.77 19.37
CA GLN A 234 10.20 4.43 19.00
C GLN A 234 10.54 4.13 17.53
N THR A 235 10.54 2.85 17.16
CA THR A 235 10.67 2.43 15.76
C THR A 235 9.56 1.44 15.39
N LEU A 236 8.87 1.71 14.28
CA LEU A 236 7.83 0.83 13.77
C LEU A 236 7.66 1.04 12.26
N GLY A 237 7.43 -0.01 11.49
CA GLY A 237 7.09 0.09 10.08
C GLY A 237 8.14 0.83 9.25
N ARG A 238 9.42 0.57 9.47
CA ARG A 238 10.55 1.26 8.83
C ARG A 238 10.62 2.76 9.16
N CYS A 239 9.92 3.21 10.21
CA CYS A 239 9.93 4.60 10.65
C CYS A 239 10.60 4.75 12.00
N ARG A 240 11.22 5.90 12.20
CA ARG A 240 11.64 6.44 13.49
C ARG A 240 10.59 7.45 13.94
N ILE A 241 10.00 7.23 15.09
CA ILE A 241 8.91 8.01 15.67
C ILE A 241 9.46 8.77 16.84
N VAL A 242 9.45 10.10 16.74
CA VAL A 242 10.17 11.01 17.65
C VAL A 242 9.19 11.97 18.29
N PRO A 243 8.82 11.74 19.56
CA PRO A 243 8.11 12.75 20.35
C PRO A 243 9.09 13.89 20.74
N SER A 244 8.77 15.12 20.40
CA SER A 244 9.58 16.29 20.79
C SER A 244 8.72 17.55 20.79
N GLN A 245 8.87 18.40 21.81
CA GLN A 245 8.23 19.73 21.93
C GLN A 245 6.70 19.70 21.66
N GLY A 246 6.00 18.70 22.20
CA GLY A 246 4.55 18.54 22.03
C GLY A 246 4.13 18.05 20.64
N ARG A 247 5.06 17.66 19.80
CA ARG A 247 4.80 17.07 18.48
C ARG A 247 5.31 15.63 18.42
N LEU A 248 4.65 14.81 17.63
CA LEU A 248 5.10 13.51 17.22
C LEU A 248 5.54 13.59 15.77
N SER A 249 6.81 13.37 15.50
CA SER A 249 7.36 13.36 14.15
C SER A 249 7.65 11.93 13.70
N VAL A 250 7.28 11.59 12.48
CA VAL A 250 7.50 10.29 11.87
C VAL A 250 8.47 10.46 10.70
N PHE A 251 9.63 9.81 10.80
CA PHE A 251 10.70 9.86 9.81
C PHE A 251 10.96 8.48 9.23
N ARG A 252 11.35 8.40 7.97
CA ARG A 252 11.85 7.17 7.37
C ARG A 252 13.18 6.76 8.02
N GLU A 253 13.24 5.54 8.53
CA GLU A 253 14.46 4.99 9.12
C GLU A 253 15.44 4.55 8.01
N VAL A 254 16.63 5.14 7.98
CA VAL A 254 17.72 4.68 7.12
C VAL A 254 18.59 3.71 7.93
N ARG A 255 18.51 2.43 7.61
CA ARG A 255 19.29 1.37 8.27
C ARG A 255 20.71 1.30 7.69
N ARG A 256 21.59 0.52 8.34
CA ARG A 256 22.98 0.29 7.87
C ARG A 256 23.05 -0.25 6.43
N THR A 257 22.03 -1.00 5.98
CA THR A 257 21.92 -1.50 4.60
C THR A 257 21.54 -0.42 3.59
N GLY A 258 21.22 0.81 4.06
CA GLY A 258 20.74 1.91 3.22
C GLY A 258 19.29 1.73 2.75
N LEU A 259 18.87 2.61 1.85
CA LEU A 259 17.63 2.50 1.08
C LEU A 259 17.95 1.96 -0.33
N PRO A 260 16.94 1.53 -1.10
CA PRO A 260 17.15 1.00 -2.45
C PRO A 260 17.97 1.94 -3.33
N ARG A 261 18.73 1.37 -4.26
CA ARG A 261 19.35 2.11 -5.37
C ARG A 261 18.56 1.81 -6.63
N ALA A 262 18.40 2.80 -7.49
CA ALA A 262 17.76 2.67 -8.78
C ALA A 262 18.55 3.42 -9.84
N GLU A 263 18.56 2.94 -11.08
CA GLU A 263 19.00 3.68 -12.24
C GLU A 263 17.78 4.35 -12.87
N LEU A 264 17.91 5.61 -13.24
CA LEU A 264 16.84 6.38 -13.88
C LEU A 264 17.40 6.97 -15.19
N ARG A 265 16.79 6.61 -16.30
CA ARG A 265 17.19 7.03 -17.65
C ARG A 265 16.48 8.31 -18.08
N PRO A 266 17.04 9.07 -19.03
CA PRO A 266 16.36 10.24 -19.58
C PRO A 266 14.95 9.94 -20.06
N GLY A 267 13.98 10.75 -19.63
CA GLY A 267 12.56 10.58 -19.92
C GLY A 267 11.83 9.50 -19.10
N GLU A 268 12.54 8.79 -18.23
CA GLU A 268 11.97 7.71 -17.42
C GLU A 268 11.33 8.23 -16.12
N ARG A 269 10.30 7.49 -15.68
CA ARG A 269 9.66 7.66 -14.37
C ARG A 269 9.84 6.39 -13.55
N THR A 270 10.17 6.54 -12.28
CA THR A 270 10.29 5.40 -11.36
C THR A 270 9.68 5.71 -10.00
N LEU A 271 9.27 4.67 -9.29
CA LEU A 271 8.87 4.74 -7.90
C LEU A 271 10.04 4.31 -7.02
N TRP A 272 10.61 5.24 -6.27
CA TRP A 272 11.75 4.96 -5.40
C TRP A 272 11.33 4.82 -3.93
N ASP A 273 11.81 3.74 -3.28
CA ASP A 273 11.53 3.37 -1.89
C ASP A 273 10.02 3.32 -1.55
N ASN A 274 9.16 3.09 -2.54
CA ASN A 274 7.70 3.16 -2.47
C ASN A 274 7.15 4.50 -1.93
N ARG A 275 7.95 5.57 -1.97
CA ARG A 275 7.62 6.86 -1.38
C ARG A 275 7.68 8.02 -2.36
N PHE A 276 8.66 8.01 -3.23
CA PHE A 276 8.90 9.11 -4.16
C PHE A 276 8.71 8.65 -5.60
N ARG A 277 7.85 9.35 -6.33
CA ARG A 277 7.84 9.29 -7.79
C ARG A 277 8.93 10.21 -8.31
N LEU A 278 9.89 9.65 -9.02
CA LEU A 278 11.00 10.36 -9.62
C LEU A 278 10.80 10.39 -11.13
N GLU A 279 11.15 11.51 -11.74
CA GLU A 279 11.08 11.71 -13.19
C GLU A 279 12.36 12.42 -13.63
N LEU A 280 13.12 11.81 -14.54
CA LEU A 280 14.30 12.42 -15.17
C LEU A 280 13.86 13.06 -16.49
N GLY A 281 14.24 14.31 -16.70
CA GLY A 281 13.88 15.04 -17.90
C GLY A 281 14.39 14.36 -19.18
N ALA A 282 13.57 14.37 -20.24
CA ALA A 282 13.93 13.73 -21.51
C ALA A 282 15.09 14.41 -22.24
N ARG A 283 15.50 15.62 -21.81
CA ARG A 283 16.64 16.36 -22.38
C ARG A 283 17.97 16.00 -21.73
N GLU A 284 17.95 15.27 -20.63
CA GLU A 284 19.18 14.74 -20.02
C GLU A 284 19.84 13.76 -20.99
N THR A 285 21.16 13.68 -20.95
CA THR A 285 21.96 12.92 -21.94
C THR A 285 22.48 11.61 -21.40
N GLU A 286 22.47 11.44 -20.07
CA GLU A 286 22.97 10.23 -19.40
C GLU A 286 22.03 9.78 -18.27
N PRO A 287 22.05 8.47 -17.95
CA PRO A 287 21.32 7.96 -16.81
C PRO A 287 21.94 8.45 -15.49
N VAL A 288 21.11 8.50 -14.45
CA VAL A 288 21.56 8.84 -13.10
C VAL A 288 21.28 7.68 -12.15
N THR A 289 22.16 7.50 -11.16
CA THR A 289 21.89 6.57 -10.05
C THR A 289 21.18 7.31 -8.94
N VAL A 290 19.99 6.82 -8.56
CA VAL A 290 19.24 7.32 -7.41
C VAL A 290 19.62 6.52 -6.17
N ARG A 291 19.91 7.22 -5.08
CA ARG A 291 20.15 6.63 -3.74
C ARG A 291 19.59 7.53 -2.63
N ALA A 292 19.60 7.05 -1.40
CA ALA A 292 19.38 7.94 -0.25
C ALA A 292 20.54 8.93 -0.13
N LEU A 293 20.23 10.14 0.30
CA LEU A 293 21.23 11.17 0.58
C LEU A 293 22.24 10.67 1.63
N GLY A 294 21.74 10.10 2.72
CA GLY A 294 22.60 9.56 3.77
C GLY A 294 23.37 10.65 4.54
N GLU A 295 24.22 10.22 5.43
CA GLU A 295 25.08 11.11 6.20
C GLU A 295 26.24 11.63 5.32
N ASP A 296 26.81 10.75 4.50
CA ASP A 296 27.87 11.05 3.54
C ASP A 296 27.47 12.11 2.50
N GLY A 297 26.23 12.02 2.00
CA GLY A 297 25.71 13.01 1.06
C GLY A 297 25.52 14.38 1.72
N ILE A 298 25.02 14.42 2.96
CA ILE A 298 24.88 15.68 3.71
C ILE A 298 26.25 16.33 3.91
N GLU A 299 27.28 15.57 4.28
CA GLU A 299 28.64 16.10 4.44
C GLU A 299 29.19 16.65 3.12
N THR A 300 28.97 15.96 2.01
CA THR A 300 29.37 16.43 0.68
C THR A 300 28.70 17.75 0.36
N PHE A 301 27.39 17.86 0.49
CA PHE A 301 26.66 19.10 0.23
C PHE A 301 27.07 20.26 1.16
N THR A 302 27.39 19.96 2.42
CA THR A 302 27.83 20.99 3.39
C THR A 302 29.22 21.53 3.04
N LYS A 303 30.15 20.67 2.63
CA LYS A 303 31.51 21.05 2.22
C LYS A 303 31.52 21.94 0.98
N ASP A 304 30.61 21.69 0.05
CA ASP A 304 30.49 22.45 -1.20
C ASP A 304 29.78 23.82 -1.01
N GLY A 305 29.58 24.27 0.24
CA GLY A 305 28.99 25.59 0.58
C GLY A 305 27.48 25.63 0.42
N GLY A 306 26.82 24.49 0.31
CA GLY A 306 25.38 24.37 0.29
C GLY A 306 24.77 24.65 1.68
N ALA A 307 23.76 25.53 1.73
CA ALA A 307 23.00 25.76 2.95
C ALA A 307 22.35 24.48 3.41
N ILE A 308 22.53 24.15 4.69
CA ILE A 308 21.92 22.97 5.29
C ILE A 308 20.41 23.16 5.30
N LEU A 309 19.76 22.17 4.75
CA LEU A 309 18.35 21.86 4.69
C LEU A 309 17.55 22.42 5.89
N ALA A 310 16.55 23.21 5.64
CA ALA A 310 15.53 23.56 6.66
C ALA A 310 14.64 22.37 7.03
N VAL A 311 15.15 21.14 6.84
CA VAL A 311 14.50 19.88 7.23
C VAL A 311 15.32 19.20 8.32
N PRO A 312 14.67 18.47 9.23
CA PRO A 312 15.39 17.72 10.26
C PRO A 312 16.43 16.78 9.63
N ARG A 313 17.64 16.73 10.19
CA ARG A 313 18.76 15.90 9.68
C ARG A 313 18.35 14.44 9.45
N VAL A 314 17.50 13.90 10.32
CA VAL A 314 16.96 12.55 10.21
C VAL A 314 16.09 12.37 8.95
N ALA A 315 15.31 13.39 8.58
CA ALA A 315 14.52 13.39 7.35
C ALA A 315 15.42 13.49 6.12
N ALA A 316 16.44 14.34 6.18
CA ALA A 316 17.40 14.55 5.09
C ALA A 316 18.10 13.25 4.70
N TRP A 317 18.46 12.38 5.63
CA TRP A 317 19.10 11.08 5.32
C TRP A 317 18.30 10.21 4.35
N ALA A 318 16.97 10.30 4.38
CA ALA A 318 16.07 9.47 3.58
C ALA A 318 15.59 10.14 2.29
N LEU A 319 16.11 11.33 1.95
CA LEU A 319 15.81 12.00 0.70
C LEU A 319 16.45 11.27 -0.49
N PRO A 320 15.80 11.19 -1.64
CA PRO A 320 16.44 10.74 -2.87
C PRO A 320 17.48 11.76 -3.32
N VAL A 321 18.64 11.28 -3.77
CA VAL A 321 19.67 12.06 -4.43
C VAL A 321 20.06 11.35 -5.70
N CYS A 322 20.26 12.11 -6.78
CA CYS A 322 20.73 11.63 -8.07
C CYS A 322 22.25 11.80 -8.16
N ARG A 323 22.94 10.77 -8.64
CA ARG A 323 24.38 10.78 -8.88
C ARG A 323 24.63 10.56 -10.36
N ARG A 324 25.36 11.48 -11.00
CA ARG A 324 25.85 11.32 -12.38
C ARG A 324 27.09 10.42 -12.46
N SER A 325 27.50 10.09 -13.67
CA SER A 325 28.69 9.27 -13.96
C SER A 325 30.00 9.90 -13.45
N ASP A 326 30.08 11.23 -13.41
CA ASP A 326 31.20 12.02 -12.85
C ASP A 326 31.29 11.97 -11.31
N GLY A 327 30.30 11.34 -10.65
CA GLY A 327 30.23 11.23 -9.21
C GLY A 327 29.51 12.38 -8.52
N GLN A 328 29.14 13.44 -9.23
CA GLN A 328 28.43 14.61 -8.68
C GLN A 328 27.04 14.24 -8.19
N LEU A 329 26.63 14.84 -7.05
CA LEU A 329 25.33 14.62 -6.41
C LEU A 329 24.38 15.79 -6.68
N TYR A 330 23.15 15.47 -7.05
CA TYR A 330 22.09 16.44 -7.34
C TYR A 330 20.84 16.08 -6.56
N LEU A 331 20.23 17.06 -5.88
CA LEU A 331 18.90 16.88 -5.30
C LEU A 331 17.85 17.11 -6.39
N PRO A 332 16.86 16.21 -6.52
CA PRO A 332 15.71 16.44 -7.37
C PRO A 332 14.94 17.70 -6.95
N ASP A 333 14.20 18.30 -7.89
CA ASP A 333 13.22 19.34 -7.57
C ASP A 333 12.01 18.72 -6.90
N PHE A 334 11.72 19.11 -5.66
CA PHE A 334 10.58 18.65 -4.87
C PHE A 334 9.31 19.52 -5.07
N GLY A 335 9.34 20.48 -5.98
CA GLY A 335 8.23 21.39 -6.26
C GLY A 335 8.20 22.64 -5.37
N GLN A 336 7.36 23.62 -5.73
CA GLN A 336 7.27 24.90 -5.03
C GLN A 336 6.79 24.73 -3.58
N GLY A 337 7.49 25.35 -2.63
CA GLY A 337 7.16 25.34 -1.21
C GLY A 337 7.52 24.04 -0.46
N ALA A 338 8.13 23.08 -1.14
CA ALA A 338 8.38 21.76 -0.61
C ALA A 338 9.59 21.67 0.33
N LEU A 339 10.65 22.37 0.01
CA LEU A 339 11.84 22.47 0.87
C LEU A 339 12.27 23.93 0.85
N PRO A 340 12.39 24.60 2.00
CA PRO A 340 13.04 25.90 2.06
C PRO A 340 14.54 25.69 1.88
N PHE A 341 14.96 25.53 0.63
CA PHE A 341 16.32 25.73 0.23
C PHE A 341 16.49 27.22 -0.05
N GLU A 342 17.13 27.94 0.82
CA GLU A 342 17.82 29.13 0.39
C GLU A 342 18.97 28.64 -0.49
N ALA A 343 18.80 28.80 -1.79
CA ALA A 343 19.73 28.31 -2.77
C ALA A 343 21.17 28.82 -2.51
N PRO A 344 22.17 27.95 -2.68
CA PRO A 344 22.98 28.07 -3.85
C PRO A 344 23.36 26.72 -4.50
N PHE A 345 22.38 25.86 -4.78
CA PHE A 345 22.63 24.71 -5.66
C PHE A 345 22.78 25.12 -7.13
N SER A 346 22.69 26.43 -7.44
CA SER A 346 22.75 26.98 -8.79
C SER A 346 24.15 27.40 -9.23
N ARG A 347 25.23 27.15 -8.47
CA ARG A 347 26.59 27.57 -8.85
C ARG A 347 27.35 26.61 -9.75
N HIS A 348 26.84 25.40 -9.98
CA HIS A 348 27.43 24.53 -11.00
C HIS A 348 26.63 24.63 -12.29
N GLU A 349 27.29 24.99 -13.37
CA GLU A 349 26.81 24.91 -14.75
C GLU A 349 26.31 23.48 -14.98
N GLY A 350 24.97 23.29 -15.02
CA GLY A 350 24.35 22.00 -15.28
C GLY A 350 23.35 21.56 -14.20
N ARG A 351 22.23 22.29 -14.09
CA ARG A 351 21.09 21.83 -13.27
C ARG A 351 20.56 20.52 -13.82
N LEU A 352 20.45 19.48 -12.96
CA LEU A 352 19.80 18.24 -13.35
C LEU A 352 18.26 18.47 -13.42
N ASP A 353 17.66 18.16 -14.57
CA ASP A 353 16.20 18.16 -14.74
C ASP A 353 15.62 16.86 -14.17
N CYS A 354 15.55 16.78 -12.84
CA CYS A 354 14.95 15.66 -12.13
C CYS A 354 13.93 16.18 -11.13
N ARG A 355 12.74 15.59 -11.14
CA ARG A 355 11.64 15.92 -10.21
C ARG A 355 11.39 14.78 -9.25
N ALA A 356 11.06 15.12 -8.01
CA ALA A 356 10.65 14.18 -6.98
C ALA A 356 9.32 14.60 -6.37
N THR A 357 8.35 13.69 -6.35
CA THR A 357 7.05 13.91 -5.70
C THR A 357 6.85 12.85 -4.64
N PHE A 358 6.65 13.24 -3.38
CA PHE A 358 6.30 12.33 -2.32
C PHE A 358 4.82 11.92 -2.42
N LEU A 359 4.55 10.63 -2.28
CA LEU A 359 3.21 10.07 -2.43
C LEU A 359 2.51 9.95 -1.07
N TRP A 360 1.70 10.95 -0.71
CA TRP A 360 0.96 10.97 0.56
C TRP A 360 -0.22 9.98 0.61
N GLU A 361 -0.71 9.56 -0.54
CA GLU A 361 -1.83 8.61 -0.68
C GLU A 361 -1.37 7.16 -0.94
N GLY A 362 -0.06 6.94 -0.89
CA GLY A 362 0.57 5.67 -1.25
C GLY A 362 0.79 5.51 -2.75
N PRO A 363 1.51 4.45 -3.17
CA PRO A 363 1.80 4.17 -4.56
C PRO A 363 0.60 3.69 -5.35
#